data_545f8a0476dd7db62a971013ab004e33
#
_entry.id   545f8a0476dd7db62a971013ab004e33
#
_cell.length_a   1.000
_cell.length_b   1.000
_cell.length_c   1.000
_cell.angle_alpha   90.00
_cell.angle_beta   90.00
_cell.angle_gamma   90.00
#
_symmetry.space_group_name_H-M   'P 1'
#
loop_
_entity.id
_entity.type
_entity.pdbx_description
1 polymer ?
#
loop_
_entity_poly.entity_id
_entity_poly.type
_entity_poly.pdbx_seq_one_letter_code
_entity_poly.pdbx_strand_id
1 'polypeptide(L)'
;MILTAIYTGGSFRVHQTGCPDIARSRAQHPDRDVRELGEVAGQADAIDALWGDAASNYVGRELEQVRASRAAETHFIWCTRGLPR
;
A
#
# COMPACT_ATOMS: atom_id res chain seq x y z
N MET A 1 11.92 -0.15 -5.71
CA MET A 1 11.74 0.89 -4.65
C MET A 1 11.37 0.22 -3.35
N ILE A 2 12.00 0.59 -2.26
CA ILE A 2 11.70 0.03 -0.94
C ILE A 2 10.56 0.85 -0.33
N LEU A 3 9.48 0.16 0.04
CA LEU A 3 8.24 0.80 0.46
C LEU A 3 7.84 0.48 1.89
N THR A 4 7.18 1.45 2.52
CA THR A 4 6.56 1.33 3.84
C THR A 4 5.12 1.84 3.74
N ALA A 5 4.16 1.07 4.25
CA ALA A 5 2.76 1.45 4.23
C ALA A 5 2.25 1.73 5.64
N ILE A 6 1.37 2.72 5.76
CA ILE A 6 0.72 3.08 7.03
C ILE A 6 -0.78 2.89 6.86
N TYR A 7 -1.39 2.09 7.73
CA TYR A 7 -2.83 1.86 7.74
C TYR A 7 -3.56 3.04 8.39
N THR A 8 -4.55 3.58 7.69
CA THR A 8 -5.27 4.78 8.12
C THR A 8 -6.77 4.57 8.19
N GLY A 9 -7.20 3.49 8.88
CA GLY A 9 -8.61 3.25 9.12
C GLY A 9 -9.40 2.78 7.89
N GLY A 10 -8.94 1.74 7.23
CA GLY A 10 -9.60 1.16 6.05
C GLY A 10 -8.83 1.33 4.76
N SER A 11 -7.81 2.20 4.74
CA SER A 11 -6.95 2.39 3.58
C SER A 11 -5.48 2.40 3.98
N PHE A 12 -4.60 2.25 3.00
CA PHE A 12 -3.16 2.34 3.20
C PHE A 12 -2.60 3.57 2.51
N ARG A 13 -1.66 4.24 3.17
CA ARG A 13 -0.79 5.23 2.56
C ARG A 13 0.58 4.63 2.36
N VAL A 14 1.02 4.57 1.11
CA VAL A 14 2.29 3.93 0.75
C VAL A 14 3.34 5.00 0.52
N HIS A 15 4.43 4.91 1.25
CA HIS A 15 5.57 5.82 1.18
C HIS A 15 6.82 5.06 0.75
N GLN A 16 7.76 5.78 0.15
CA GLN A 16 9.12 5.26 0.04
C GLN A 16 9.72 5.19 1.44
N THR A 17 10.35 4.07 1.77
CA THR A 17 11.02 3.90 3.07
C THR A 17 12.06 5.01 3.27
N GLY A 18 12.05 5.62 4.44
CA GLY A 18 12.89 6.76 4.75
C GLY A 18 12.27 8.12 4.45
N CYS A 19 11.06 8.16 3.86
CA CYS A 19 10.35 9.42 3.66
C CYS A 19 10.08 10.13 5.00
N PRO A 20 10.37 11.44 5.14
CA PRO A 20 10.15 12.17 6.39
C PRO A 20 8.71 12.14 6.88
N ASP A 21 7.75 11.99 5.97
CA ASP A 21 6.33 11.94 6.31
C ASP A 21 5.97 10.70 7.14
N ILE A 22 6.74 9.62 7.02
CA ILE A 22 6.55 8.41 7.84
C ILE A 22 6.79 8.74 9.31
N ALA A 23 7.92 9.37 9.63
CA ALA A 23 8.25 9.74 11.01
C ALA A 23 7.23 10.72 11.58
N ARG A 24 6.80 11.69 10.77
CA ARG A 24 5.79 12.67 11.17
C ARG A 24 4.45 11.99 11.47
N SER A 25 4.02 11.09 10.60
CA SER A 25 2.77 10.33 10.79
C SER A 25 2.82 9.47 12.05
N ARG A 26 3.93 8.80 12.30
CA ARG A 26 4.11 7.97 13.50
C ARG A 26 4.12 8.79 14.78
N ALA A 27 4.66 10.00 14.73
CA ALA A 27 4.66 10.91 15.89
C ALA A 27 3.25 11.41 16.21
N GLN A 28 2.44 11.70 15.17
CA GLN A 28 1.07 12.19 15.33
C GLN A 28 0.07 11.07 15.65
N HIS A 29 0.30 9.88 15.11
CA HIS A 29 -0.62 8.74 15.20
C HIS A 29 0.16 7.45 15.53
N PRO A 30 0.66 7.31 16.77
CA PRO A 30 1.51 6.16 17.13
C PRO A 30 0.77 4.82 17.11
N ASP A 31 -0.56 4.84 17.13
CA ASP A 31 -1.39 3.62 17.15
C ASP A 31 -1.65 3.03 15.76
N ARG A 32 -1.25 3.72 14.70
CA ARG A 32 -1.45 3.22 13.33
C ARG A 32 -0.50 2.08 13.03
N ASP A 33 -1.01 1.04 12.36
CA ASP A 33 -0.19 -0.07 11.87
C ASP A 33 0.75 0.41 10.77
N VAL A 34 2.00 -0.03 10.87
CA VAL A 34 3.02 0.23 9.86
C VAL A 34 3.47 -1.11 9.30
N ARG A 35 3.47 -1.26 7.98
CA ARG A 35 3.92 -2.45 7.29
C ARG A 35 5.10 -2.13 6.38
N GLU A 36 6.20 -2.84 6.56
CA GLU A 36 7.34 -2.73 5.68
C GLU A 36 7.16 -3.72 4.53
N LEU A 37 7.09 -3.19 3.30
CA LEU A 37 6.89 -4.01 2.11
C LEU A 37 8.20 -4.51 1.51
N GLY A 38 9.33 -3.88 1.85
CA GLY A 38 10.61 -4.16 1.23
C GLY A 38 10.67 -3.66 -0.21
N GLU A 39 11.51 -4.29 -1.02
CA GLU A 39 11.66 -3.93 -2.43
C GLU A 39 10.44 -4.33 -3.23
N VAL A 40 9.89 -3.38 -3.98
CA VAL A 40 8.68 -3.56 -4.79
C VAL A 40 8.93 -3.02 -6.20
N ALA A 41 8.55 -3.81 -7.21
CA ALA A 41 8.80 -3.47 -8.60
C ALA A 41 7.78 -2.48 -9.19
N GLY A 42 6.55 -2.47 -8.67
CA GLY A 42 5.48 -1.60 -9.16
C GLY A 42 4.31 -1.51 -8.21
N GLN A 43 3.33 -0.65 -8.54
CA GLN A 43 2.15 -0.44 -7.71
C GLN A 43 1.32 -1.72 -7.54
N ALA A 44 1.16 -2.51 -8.61
CA ALA A 44 0.41 -3.75 -8.53
C ALA A 44 1.00 -4.72 -7.52
N ASP A 45 2.33 -4.86 -7.51
CA ASP A 45 3.03 -5.73 -6.55
C ASP A 45 2.87 -5.22 -5.12
N ALA A 46 2.88 -3.91 -4.93
CA ALA A 46 2.67 -3.30 -3.61
C ALA A 46 1.25 -3.58 -3.10
N ILE A 47 0.25 -3.47 -3.95
CA ILE A 47 -1.14 -3.75 -3.60
C ILE A 47 -1.28 -5.22 -3.20
N ASP A 48 -0.70 -6.13 -3.98
CA ASP A 48 -0.73 -7.57 -3.67
C ASP A 48 -0.02 -7.88 -2.34
N ALA A 49 1.11 -7.24 -2.08
CA ALA A 49 1.84 -7.43 -0.83
C ALA A 49 1.04 -6.94 0.39
N LEU A 50 0.30 -5.84 0.25
CA LEU A 50 -0.50 -5.27 1.33
C LEU A 50 -1.75 -6.09 1.64
N TRP A 51 -2.42 -6.56 0.61
CA TRP A 51 -3.72 -7.22 0.75
C TRP A 51 -3.64 -8.74 0.74
N GLY A 52 -2.44 -9.30 0.43
CA GLY A 52 -2.19 -10.74 0.41
C GLY A 52 -2.90 -11.47 -0.72
N ASP A 53 -2.86 -12.80 -0.66
CA ASP A 53 -3.39 -13.68 -1.70
C ASP A 53 -4.90 -13.90 -1.62
N ALA A 54 -5.63 -13.13 -0.81
CA ALA A 54 -7.09 -13.27 -0.71
C ALA A 54 -7.77 -13.08 -2.08
N ALA A 55 -7.12 -12.40 -3.02
CA ALA A 55 -7.60 -12.28 -4.40
C ALA A 55 -7.68 -13.62 -5.12
N SER A 56 -6.90 -14.62 -4.73
CA SER A 56 -6.90 -15.94 -5.36
C SER A 56 -8.22 -16.70 -5.16
N ASN A 57 -9.05 -16.30 -4.19
CA ASN A 57 -10.35 -16.89 -3.93
C ASN A 57 -11.45 -16.36 -4.87
N TYR A 58 -11.13 -15.38 -5.70
CA TYR A 58 -12.09 -14.75 -6.63
C TYR A 58 -11.69 -15.02 -8.06
N VAL A 59 -12.69 -15.09 -8.95
CA VAL A 59 -12.49 -15.32 -10.39
C VAL A 59 -13.35 -14.35 -11.20
N GLY A 60 -12.91 -14.07 -12.43
CA GLY A 60 -13.68 -13.28 -13.39
C GLY A 60 -13.98 -11.87 -12.89
N ARG A 61 -15.24 -11.47 -13.02
CA ARG A 61 -15.70 -10.12 -12.65
C ARG A 61 -15.51 -9.82 -11.17
N GLU A 62 -15.71 -10.79 -10.29
CA GLU A 62 -15.50 -10.60 -8.85
C GLU A 62 -14.04 -10.27 -8.54
N LEU A 63 -13.11 -10.94 -9.20
CA LEU A 63 -11.69 -10.67 -9.04
C LEU A 63 -11.35 -9.25 -9.49
N GLU A 64 -11.90 -8.79 -10.61
CA GLU A 64 -11.70 -7.42 -11.10
C GLU A 64 -12.24 -6.39 -10.11
N GLN A 65 -13.42 -6.63 -9.55
CA GLN A 65 -14.01 -5.74 -8.54
C GLN A 65 -13.18 -5.67 -7.26
N VAL A 66 -12.69 -6.81 -6.79
CA VAL A 66 -11.84 -6.88 -5.60
C VAL A 66 -10.52 -6.12 -5.83
N ARG A 67 -9.89 -6.32 -6.98
CA ARG A 67 -8.66 -5.61 -7.32
C ARG A 67 -8.87 -4.09 -7.41
N ALA A 68 -9.97 -3.67 -8.04
CA ALA A 68 -10.31 -2.24 -8.13
C ALA A 68 -10.55 -1.62 -6.76
N SER A 69 -11.26 -2.33 -5.88
CA SER A 69 -11.52 -1.88 -4.52
C SER A 69 -10.22 -1.73 -3.73
N ARG A 70 -9.30 -2.70 -3.82
CA ARG A 70 -8.00 -2.64 -3.15
C ARG A 70 -7.14 -1.51 -3.67
N ALA A 71 -7.14 -1.30 -4.99
CA ALA A 71 -6.40 -0.20 -5.59
C ALA A 71 -6.94 1.15 -5.11
N ALA A 72 -8.26 1.28 -4.97
CA ALA A 72 -8.89 2.50 -4.48
C ALA A 72 -8.55 2.80 -3.01
N GLU A 73 -8.31 1.75 -2.21
CA GLU A 73 -7.95 1.87 -0.80
C GLU A 73 -6.42 1.93 -0.55
N THR A 74 -5.63 1.98 -1.62
CA THR A 74 -4.17 2.05 -1.53
C THR A 74 -3.70 3.37 -2.16
N HIS A 75 -3.27 4.30 -1.31
CA HIS A 75 -2.87 5.64 -1.75
C HIS A 75 -1.35 5.74 -1.85
N PHE A 76 -0.84 5.90 -3.06
CA PHE A 76 0.59 6.08 -3.31
C PHE A 76 0.95 7.56 -3.16
N ILE A 77 1.74 7.85 -2.14
CA ILE A 77 2.11 9.22 -1.77
C ILE A 77 3.18 9.77 -2.74
N TRP A 78 3.33 11.08 -2.79
CA TRP A 78 4.22 11.77 -3.72
C TRP A 78 5.65 11.19 -3.77
N CYS A 79 6.16 10.68 -2.65
CA CYS A 79 7.51 10.11 -2.59
C CYS A 79 7.64 8.79 -3.34
N THR A 80 6.53 8.18 -3.76
CA THR A 80 6.53 6.94 -4.55
C THR A 80 6.35 7.18 -6.05
N ARG A 81 6.34 8.41 -6.52
CA ARG A 81 6.04 8.72 -7.93
C ARG A 81 6.99 8.09 -8.95
N GLY A 82 8.17 7.64 -8.53
CA GLY A 82 9.09 6.89 -9.38
C GLY A 82 8.73 5.41 -9.53
N LEU A 83 7.71 4.94 -8.80
CA LEU A 83 7.29 3.54 -8.83
C LEU A 83 6.39 3.30 -10.05
N PRO A 84 6.68 2.33 -10.93
CA PRO A 84 5.82 1.97 -12.06
C PRO A 84 4.44 1.51 -11.59
N ARG A 85 3.47 1.78 -12.42
CA ARG A 85 2.08 1.34 -12.17
C ARG A 85 1.89 -0.16 -12.38
#